data_a7d166d681b2c8a92a26ad6dd71e23e2
#
_entry.id   a7d166d681b2c8a92a26ad6dd71e23e2
#
_cell.length_a   1.000
_cell.length_b   1.000
_cell.length_c   1.000
_cell.angle_alpha   90.00
_cell.angle_beta   90.00
_cell.angle_gamma   90.00
#
_symmetry.space_group_name_H-M   'P 1'
#
loop_
_entity.id
_entity.type
_entity.pdbx_description
1 polymer ?
#
loop_
_entity_poly.entity_id
_entity_poly.type
_entity_poly.pdbx_seq_one_letter_code
_entity_poly.pdbx_strand_id
1 'polypeptide(L)'
;FPDWDKNHLKERTIELLKAVGLDESVYRKYPKELSGGMKQRCAIASAFGIDPPILLMDEPFGALDAVTRSMLQDMVLKLWEKQEDKKTVFFVTHDVDEAMILANRIIVLGQSPSNIIFDVKIPDEKRTTRDSRFEDPESIKLRNELLRQINQDVEAHVQTVQ
;
A
#
# COMPACT_ATOMS: atom_id res chain seq x y z
N PHE A 1 -11.70 -19.26 9.93
CA PHE A 1 -12.65 -18.79 10.98
C PHE A 1 -13.72 -19.85 11.27
N PRO A 2 -13.35 -21.02 11.80
CA PRO A 2 -14.29 -22.15 11.99
C PRO A 2 -15.37 -21.86 13.03
N ASP A 3 -15.14 -20.89 13.92
CA ASP A 3 -16.04 -20.57 15.03
C ASP A 3 -16.95 -19.36 14.78
N TRP A 4 -16.90 -18.77 13.58
CA TRP A 4 -17.71 -17.59 13.27
C TRP A 4 -19.08 -18.00 12.72
N ASP A 5 -20.13 -17.46 13.32
CA ASP A 5 -21.47 -17.57 12.80
C ASP A 5 -21.60 -16.90 11.42
N LYS A 6 -22.44 -17.47 10.54
CA LYS A 6 -22.66 -16.96 9.18
C LYS A 6 -23.13 -15.51 9.14
N ASN A 7 -23.91 -15.07 10.13
CA ASN A 7 -24.39 -13.71 10.21
C ASN A 7 -23.23 -12.76 10.55
N HIS A 8 -22.38 -13.11 11.50
CA HIS A 8 -21.21 -12.35 11.86
C HIS A 8 -20.23 -12.21 10.69
N LEU A 9 -19.97 -13.31 9.96
CA LEU A 9 -19.14 -13.28 8.75
C LEU A 9 -19.71 -12.33 7.69
N LYS A 10 -21.02 -12.35 7.48
CA LYS A 10 -21.68 -11.46 6.53
C LYS A 10 -21.56 -10.00 6.94
N GLU A 11 -21.87 -9.68 8.19
CA GLU A 11 -21.79 -8.32 8.72
C GLU A 11 -20.36 -7.78 8.59
N ARG A 12 -19.36 -8.56 9.01
CA ARG A 12 -17.95 -8.19 8.88
C ARG A 12 -17.51 -7.99 7.43
N THR A 13 -17.98 -8.84 6.52
CA THR A 13 -17.69 -8.69 5.08
C THR A 13 -18.29 -7.39 4.55
N ILE A 14 -19.54 -7.06 4.91
CA ILE A 14 -20.19 -5.82 4.48
C ILE A 14 -19.46 -4.59 5.05
N GLU A 15 -19.03 -4.63 6.31
CA GLU A 15 -18.23 -3.56 6.92
C GLU A 15 -16.94 -3.31 6.14
N LEU A 16 -16.21 -4.37 5.79
CA LEU A 16 -14.96 -4.28 5.04
C LEU A 16 -15.20 -3.75 3.61
N LEU A 17 -16.27 -4.21 2.93
CA LEU A 17 -16.64 -3.67 1.62
C LEU A 17 -16.94 -2.17 1.70
N LYS A 18 -17.70 -1.74 2.69
CA LYS A 18 -17.98 -0.31 2.91
C LYS A 18 -16.71 0.47 3.23
N ALA A 19 -15.79 -0.11 4.02
CA ALA A 19 -14.51 0.52 4.37
C ALA A 19 -13.61 0.77 3.16
N VAL A 20 -13.71 -0.05 2.10
CA VAL A 20 -13.02 0.15 0.82
C VAL A 20 -13.88 0.87 -0.23
N GLY A 21 -14.97 1.50 0.18
CA GLY A 21 -15.86 2.29 -0.68
C GLY A 21 -16.65 1.47 -1.69
N LEU A 22 -17.00 0.23 -1.34
CA LEU A 22 -17.89 -0.62 -2.14
C LEU A 22 -19.28 -0.70 -1.51
N ASP A 23 -20.28 -0.73 -2.39
CA ASP A 23 -21.67 -0.91 -1.97
C ASP A 23 -21.96 -2.34 -1.50
N GLU A 24 -22.89 -2.50 -0.57
CA GLU A 24 -23.29 -3.80 -0.01
C GLU A 24 -23.76 -4.80 -1.09
N SER A 25 -24.31 -4.33 -2.21
CA SER A 25 -24.73 -5.18 -3.32
C SER A 25 -23.58 -6.01 -3.91
N VAL A 26 -22.33 -5.57 -3.72
CA VAL A 26 -21.12 -6.27 -4.17
C VAL A 26 -20.96 -7.63 -3.47
N TYR A 27 -21.46 -7.78 -2.26
CA TYR A 27 -21.46 -9.04 -1.52
C TYR A 27 -22.04 -10.23 -2.30
N ARG A 28 -23.01 -9.96 -3.20
CA ARG A 28 -23.68 -10.99 -4.00
C ARG A 28 -23.17 -11.11 -5.42
N LYS A 29 -22.19 -10.31 -5.82
CA LYS A 29 -21.64 -10.30 -7.19
C LYS A 29 -20.51 -11.31 -7.36
N TYR A 30 -20.44 -11.91 -8.52
CA TYR A 30 -19.31 -12.73 -8.92
C TYR A 30 -18.17 -11.84 -9.46
N PRO A 31 -16.90 -12.32 -9.40
CA PRO A 31 -15.75 -11.56 -9.88
C PRO A 31 -15.87 -11.04 -11.31
N LYS A 32 -16.55 -11.78 -12.20
CA LYS A 32 -16.82 -11.38 -13.60
C LYS A 32 -17.73 -10.15 -13.74
N GLU A 33 -18.50 -9.85 -12.71
CA GLU A 33 -19.45 -8.71 -12.67
C GLU A 33 -18.82 -7.45 -12.06
N LEU A 34 -17.55 -7.56 -11.63
CA LEU A 34 -16.82 -6.47 -11.01
C LEU A 34 -15.84 -5.83 -12.00
N SER A 35 -15.76 -4.49 -11.96
CA SER A 35 -14.68 -3.77 -12.65
C SER A 35 -13.31 -4.09 -12.05
N GLY A 36 -12.23 -3.77 -12.77
CA GLY A 36 -10.86 -3.97 -12.27
C GLY A 36 -10.63 -3.31 -10.90
N GLY A 37 -11.01 -2.05 -10.75
CA GLY A 37 -10.90 -1.33 -9.49
C GLY A 37 -11.78 -1.91 -8.36
N MET A 38 -12.98 -2.43 -8.69
CA MET A 38 -13.81 -3.13 -7.68
C MET A 38 -13.16 -4.43 -7.22
N LYS A 39 -12.58 -5.21 -8.15
CA LYS A 39 -11.83 -6.43 -7.80
C LYS A 39 -10.67 -6.13 -6.86
N GLN A 40 -9.93 -5.07 -7.14
CA GLN A 40 -8.79 -4.65 -6.32
C GLN A 40 -9.22 -4.22 -4.92
N ARG A 41 -10.31 -3.45 -4.80
CA ARG A 41 -10.90 -3.09 -3.50
C ARG A 41 -11.39 -4.33 -2.73
N CYS A 42 -12.02 -5.29 -3.39
CA CYS A 42 -12.39 -6.56 -2.77
C CYS A 42 -11.16 -7.34 -2.28
N ALA A 43 -10.06 -7.38 -3.06
CA ALA A 43 -8.83 -8.06 -2.66
C ALA A 43 -8.21 -7.41 -1.40
N ILE A 44 -8.16 -6.07 -1.34
CA ILE A 44 -7.71 -5.32 -0.17
C ILE A 44 -8.61 -5.62 1.04
N ALA A 45 -9.93 -5.53 0.88
CA ALA A 45 -10.90 -5.84 1.95
C ALA A 45 -10.71 -7.27 2.47
N SER A 46 -10.52 -8.25 1.59
CA SER A 46 -10.29 -9.65 1.95
C SER A 46 -8.98 -9.82 2.74
N ALA A 47 -7.90 -9.17 2.31
CA ALA A 47 -6.61 -9.24 2.97
C ALA A 47 -6.67 -8.72 4.42
N PHE A 48 -7.37 -7.61 4.65
CA PHE A 48 -7.62 -7.08 6.00
C PHE A 48 -8.63 -7.91 6.78
N GLY A 49 -9.59 -8.55 6.10
CA GLY A 49 -10.62 -9.38 6.72
C GLY A 49 -10.11 -10.67 7.33
N ILE A 50 -9.07 -11.27 6.73
CA ILE A 50 -8.40 -12.48 7.26
C ILE A 50 -7.66 -12.18 8.57
N ASP A 51 -7.36 -10.94 8.82
CA ASP A 51 -6.69 -10.46 10.02
C ASP A 51 -5.32 -11.11 10.30
N PRO A 52 -4.43 -11.24 9.30
CA PRO A 52 -3.13 -11.88 9.47
C PRO A 52 -2.18 -10.98 10.26
N PRO A 53 -1.21 -11.54 11.02
CA PRO A 53 -0.19 -10.74 11.71
C PRO A 53 0.76 -10.02 10.75
N ILE A 54 0.95 -10.56 9.55
CA ILE A 54 1.77 -10.00 8.48
C ILE A 54 0.95 -9.98 7.20
N LEU A 55 0.92 -8.83 6.55
CA LEU A 55 0.23 -8.62 5.27
C LEU A 55 1.24 -8.24 4.20
N LEU A 56 1.20 -8.95 3.06
CA LEU A 56 2.03 -8.66 1.89
C LEU A 56 1.15 -8.06 0.80
N MET A 57 1.56 -6.90 0.29
CA MET A 57 0.90 -6.21 -0.81
C MET A 57 1.93 -5.93 -1.91
N ASP A 58 1.73 -6.53 -3.06
CA ASP A 58 2.59 -6.37 -4.24
C ASP A 58 1.87 -5.50 -5.27
N GLU A 59 2.37 -4.28 -5.46
CA GLU A 59 1.84 -3.24 -6.37
C GLU A 59 0.30 -3.08 -6.33
N PRO A 60 -0.33 -2.97 -5.16
CA PRO A 60 -1.80 -3.05 -5.03
C PRO A 60 -2.54 -1.89 -5.69
N PHE A 61 -1.87 -0.83 -6.12
CA PHE A 61 -2.48 0.33 -6.76
C PHE A 61 -2.00 0.60 -8.19
N GLY A 62 -1.12 -0.25 -8.74
CA GLY A 62 -0.46 -0.01 -10.04
C GLY A 62 -1.40 0.16 -11.23
N ALA A 63 -2.54 -0.53 -11.24
CA ALA A 63 -3.51 -0.51 -12.34
C ALA A 63 -4.63 0.55 -12.19
N LEU A 64 -4.51 1.48 -11.24
CA LEU A 64 -5.56 2.45 -10.92
C LEU A 64 -5.23 3.85 -11.43
N ASP A 65 -6.29 4.59 -11.81
CA ASP A 65 -6.17 6.03 -12.04
C ASP A 65 -5.78 6.78 -10.76
N ALA A 66 -5.24 7.98 -10.90
CA ALA A 66 -4.68 8.75 -9.80
C ALA A 66 -5.69 9.06 -8.67
N VAL A 67 -6.95 9.32 -9.01
CA VAL A 67 -8.00 9.64 -8.01
C VAL A 67 -8.37 8.40 -7.22
N THR A 68 -8.65 7.30 -7.90
CA THR A 68 -8.98 6.02 -7.27
C THR A 68 -7.82 5.50 -6.43
N ARG A 69 -6.58 5.62 -6.90
CA ARG A 69 -5.36 5.28 -6.18
C ARG A 69 -5.27 6.04 -4.86
N SER A 70 -5.41 7.36 -4.91
CA SER A 70 -5.36 8.21 -3.72
C SER A 70 -6.41 7.82 -2.68
N MET A 71 -7.64 7.57 -3.11
CA MET A 71 -8.72 7.14 -2.21
C MET A 71 -8.41 5.80 -1.54
N LEU A 72 -7.85 4.84 -2.30
CA LEU A 72 -7.53 3.52 -1.75
C LEU A 72 -6.34 3.53 -0.81
N GLN A 73 -5.32 4.35 -1.08
CA GLN A 73 -4.20 4.54 -0.16
C GLN A 73 -4.69 5.08 1.18
N ASP A 74 -5.57 6.09 1.17
CA ASP A 74 -6.16 6.64 2.40
C ASP A 74 -7.02 5.60 3.14
N MET A 75 -7.73 4.75 2.41
CA MET A 75 -8.51 3.66 3.01
C MET A 75 -7.62 2.60 3.66
N VAL A 76 -6.52 2.20 3.01
CA VAL A 76 -5.55 1.25 3.57
C VAL A 76 -4.93 1.80 4.85
N LEU A 77 -4.53 3.07 4.87
CA LEU A 77 -4.03 3.72 6.06
C LEU A 77 -5.05 3.70 7.20
N LYS A 78 -6.30 4.10 6.92
CA LYS A 78 -7.39 4.09 7.90
C LYS A 78 -7.70 2.68 8.42
N LEU A 79 -7.66 1.66 7.57
CA LEU A 79 -7.85 0.27 7.98
C LEU A 79 -6.72 -0.21 8.89
N TRP A 80 -5.49 0.16 8.57
CA TRP A 80 -4.32 -0.18 9.39
C TRP A 80 -4.30 0.56 10.74
N GLU A 81 -4.64 1.85 10.76
CA GLU A 81 -4.66 2.68 11.98
C GLU A 81 -5.75 2.27 12.97
N LYS A 82 -6.88 1.76 12.48
CA LYS A 82 -8.01 1.31 13.32
C LYS A 82 -7.77 0.00 14.04
N GLN A 83 -6.73 -0.74 13.70
CA GLN A 83 -6.44 -2.02 14.35
C GLN A 83 -5.75 -1.79 15.69
N GLU A 84 -6.29 -2.37 16.77
CA GLU A 84 -5.72 -2.32 18.11
C GLU A 84 -4.31 -2.91 18.14
N ASP A 85 -4.13 -4.07 17.47
CA ASP A 85 -2.83 -4.69 17.25
C ASP A 85 -2.30 -4.28 15.87
N LYS A 86 -1.40 -3.29 15.83
CA LYS A 86 -0.78 -2.84 14.58
C LYS A 86 -0.06 -3.96 13.87
N LYS A 87 -0.56 -4.33 12.70
CA LYS A 87 0.02 -5.38 11.85
C LYS A 87 1.24 -4.88 11.11
N THR A 88 2.13 -5.82 10.84
CA THR A 88 3.22 -5.55 9.91
C THR A 88 2.71 -5.68 8.48
N VAL A 89 2.80 -4.59 7.72
CA VAL A 89 2.46 -4.57 6.29
C VAL A 89 3.73 -4.40 5.48
N PHE A 90 4.05 -5.38 4.64
CA PHE A 90 5.05 -5.24 3.59
C PHE A 90 4.36 -4.79 2.31
N PHE A 91 4.79 -3.65 1.82
CA PHE A 91 4.21 -2.98 0.69
C PHE A 91 5.27 -2.84 -0.41
N VAL A 92 5.10 -3.53 -1.54
CA VAL A 92 5.99 -3.41 -2.69
C VAL A 92 5.41 -2.41 -3.68
N THR A 93 6.20 -1.43 -4.07
CA THR A 93 5.83 -0.43 -5.06
C THR A 93 7.08 0.10 -5.77
N HIS A 94 6.91 0.56 -7.00
CA HIS A 94 7.92 1.31 -7.74
C HIS A 94 7.70 2.84 -7.67
N ASP A 95 6.66 3.29 -6.95
CA ASP A 95 6.31 4.70 -6.79
C ASP A 95 6.85 5.24 -5.47
N VAL A 96 7.85 6.12 -5.54
CA VAL A 96 8.51 6.75 -4.37
C VAL A 96 7.51 7.57 -3.54
N ASP A 97 6.60 8.30 -4.19
CA ASP A 97 5.61 9.12 -3.49
C ASP A 97 4.61 8.24 -2.72
N GLU A 98 4.26 7.09 -3.28
CA GLU A 98 3.43 6.09 -2.62
C GLU A 98 4.12 5.51 -1.37
N ALA A 99 5.39 5.12 -1.50
CA ALA A 99 6.17 4.62 -0.37
C ALA A 99 6.26 5.65 0.77
N MET A 100 6.48 6.92 0.44
CA MET A 100 6.57 8.01 1.41
C MET A 100 5.26 8.28 2.16
N ILE A 101 4.11 8.09 1.51
CA ILE A 101 2.79 8.31 2.11
C ILE A 101 2.41 7.14 3.03
N LEU A 102 2.72 5.91 2.62
CA LEU A 102 2.21 4.71 3.27
C LEU A 102 3.14 4.15 4.35
N ALA A 103 4.46 4.24 4.16
CA ALA A 103 5.41 3.52 4.98
C ALA A 103 5.92 4.32 6.19
N ASN A 104 6.24 3.60 7.27
CA ASN A 104 7.08 4.10 8.37
C ASN A 104 8.54 3.61 8.29
N ARG A 105 8.85 2.76 7.29
CA ARG A 105 10.21 2.36 6.91
C ARG A 105 10.22 2.09 5.41
N ILE A 106 11.17 2.69 4.71
CA ILE A 106 11.36 2.49 3.27
C ILE A 106 12.70 1.78 3.06
N ILE A 107 12.64 0.67 2.34
CA ILE A 107 13.80 -0.11 1.93
C ILE A 107 13.84 -0.08 0.41
N VAL A 108 14.93 0.42 -0.16
CA VAL A 108 15.16 0.42 -1.60
C VAL A 108 16.06 -0.75 -1.97
N LEU A 109 15.59 -1.55 -2.90
CA LEU A 109 16.31 -2.69 -3.46
C LEU A 109 16.98 -2.26 -4.77
N GLY A 110 18.24 -2.61 -4.93
CA GLY A 110 19.02 -2.36 -6.15
C GLY A 110 18.70 -3.35 -7.27
N GLN A 111 19.39 -3.17 -8.40
CA GLN A 111 19.30 -4.06 -9.57
C GLN A 111 19.76 -5.49 -9.26
N SER A 112 19.44 -6.43 -10.13
CA SER A 112 19.80 -7.84 -9.98
C SER A 112 21.31 -8.10 -10.21
N PRO A 113 22.01 -8.85 -9.32
CA PRO A 113 21.53 -9.45 -8.08
C PRO A 113 21.23 -8.40 -7.01
N SER A 114 19.99 -8.41 -6.51
CA SER A 114 19.45 -7.34 -5.68
C SER A 114 20.07 -7.32 -4.28
N ASN A 115 20.42 -6.13 -3.80
CA ASN A 115 20.82 -5.84 -2.44
C ASN A 115 20.08 -4.60 -1.92
N ILE A 116 20.13 -4.37 -0.62
CA ILE A 116 19.55 -3.14 -0.03
C ILE A 116 20.55 -2.01 -0.30
N ILE A 117 20.09 -1.01 -1.09
CA ILE A 117 20.88 0.19 -1.42
C ILE A 117 20.52 1.39 -0.55
N PHE A 118 19.32 1.39 0.05
CA PHE A 118 18.91 2.43 0.98
C PHE A 118 17.89 1.88 1.98
N ASP A 119 17.96 2.32 3.23
CA ASP A 119 17.06 1.92 4.33
C ASP A 119 16.84 3.12 5.24
N VAL A 120 15.60 3.58 5.37
CA VAL A 120 15.24 4.74 6.19
C VAL A 120 13.98 4.46 7.00
N LYS A 121 14.01 4.82 8.28
CA LYS A 121 12.84 4.84 9.16
C LYS A 121 12.23 6.24 9.18
N ILE A 122 10.92 6.31 9.07
CA ILE A 122 10.13 7.53 9.13
C ILE A 122 9.32 7.48 10.42
N PRO A 123 9.61 8.32 11.42
CA PRO A 123 8.80 8.43 12.62
C PRO A 123 7.35 8.81 12.27
N ASP A 124 6.38 8.31 13.05
CA ASP A 124 4.95 8.55 12.77
C ASP A 124 4.61 10.05 12.73
N GLU A 125 5.25 10.87 13.56
CA GLU A 125 5.09 12.33 13.59
C GLU A 125 5.69 13.05 12.37
N LYS A 126 6.58 12.37 11.63
CA LYS A 126 7.22 12.88 10.41
C LYS A 126 6.67 12.22 9.14
N ARG A 127 5.56 11.53 9.26
CA ARG A 127 4.95 10.86 8.12
C ARG A 127 4.49 11.88 7.09
N THR A 128 4.92 11.67 5.86
CA THR A 128 4.57 12.52 4.73
C THR A 128 3.08 12.40 4.42
N THR A 129 2.38 13.53 4.34
CA THR A 129 1.02 13.59 3.83
C THR A 129 1.02 13.89 2.33
N ARG A 130 -0.15 13.78 1.68
CA ARG A 130 -0.27 14.13 0.25
C ARG A 130 0.10 15.57 -0.03
N ASP A 131 -0.25 16.49 0.87
CA ASP A 131 0.03 17.90 0.71
C ASP A 131 1.48 18.22 1.10
N SER A 132 1.96 17.71 2.23
CA SER A 132 3.29 18.00 2.73
C SER A 132 4.43 17.44 1.85
N ARG A 133 4.20 16.42 1.03
CA ARG A 133 5.25 15.80 0.19
C ARG A 133 5.92 16.78 -0.79
N PHE A 134 5.23 17.86 -1.16
CA PHE A 134 5.75 18.88 -2.07
C PHE A 134 6.08 20.21 -1.38
N GLU A 135 5.68 20.39 -0.13
CA GLU A 135 5.80 21.64 0.61
C GLU A 135 6.79 21.54 1.76
N ASP A 136 6.82 20.40 2.46
CA ASP A 136 7.72 20.20 3.59
C ASP A 136 9.16 19.93 3.13
N PRO A 137 10.16 20.73 3.57
CA PRO A 137 11.56 20.58 3.15
C PRO A 137 12.17 19.21 3.49
N GLU A 138 11.80 18.58 4.61
CA GLU A 138 12.30 17.25 4.98
C GLU A 138 11.74 16.18 4.05
N SER A 139 10.46 16.26 3.71
CA SER A 139 9.80 15.36 2.73
C SER A 139 10.41 15.48 1.34
N ILE A 140 10.66 16.72 0.89
CA ILE A 140 11.31 16.98 -0.41
C ILE A 140 12.74 16.41 -0.40
N LYS A 141 13.49 16.61 0.68
CA LYS A 141 14.85 16.09 0.81
C LYS A 141 14.87 14.56 0.77
N LEU A 142 13.99 13.90 1.51
CA LEU A 142 13.87 12.44 1.52
C LEU A 142 13.51 11.91 0.12
N ARG A 143 12.53 12.51 -0.55
CA ARG A 143 12.13 12.17 -1.91
C ARG A 143 13.30 12.23 -2.89
N ASN A 144 14.04 13.34 -2.86
CA ASN A 144 15.19 13.54 -3.74
C ASN A 144 16.30 12.53 -3.44
N GLU A 145 16.53 12.18 -2.17
CA GLU A 145 17.52 11.19 -1.79
C GLU A 145 17.12 9.79 -2.29
N LEU A 146 15.86 9.38 -2.14
CA LEU A 146 15.34 8.10 -2.66
C LEU A 146 15.55 8.01 -4.18
N LEU A 147 15.14 9.03 -4.92
CA LEU A 147 15.32 9.09 -6.38
C LEU A 147 16.80 9.07 -6.78
N ARG A 148 17.67 9.76 -6.03
CA ARG A 148 19.12 9.76 -6.29
C ARG A 148 19.72 8.37 -6.12
N GLN A 149 19.36 7.64 -5.06
CA GLN A 149 19.86 6.29 -4.81
C GLN A 149 19.42 5.33 -5.92
N ILE A 150 18.15 5.39 -6.33
CA ILE A 150 17.62 4.57 -7.42
C ILE A 150 18.37 4.85 -8.73
N ASN A 151 18.52 6.13 -9.11
CA ASN A 151 19.17 6.51 -10.36
C ASN A 151 20.65 6.11 -10.38
N GLN A 152 21.38 6.30 -9.29
CA GLN A 152 22.79 5.89 -9.20
C GLN A 152 22.99 4.38 -9.37
N ASP A 153 22.11 3.56 -8.79
CA ASP A 153 22.16 2.11 -8.93
C ASP A 153 21.87 1.68 -10.38
N VAL A 154 20.89 2.29 -11.04
CA VAL A 154 20.57 2.05 -12.45
C VAL A 154 21.75 2.42 -13.36
N GLU A 155 22.35 3.61 -13.18
CA GLU A 155 23.50 4.07 -13.97
C GLU A 155 24.71 3.14 -13.81
N ALA A 156 25.01 2.72 -12.55
CA ALA A 156 26.10 1.79 -12.27
C ALA A 156 25.89 0.43 -12.96
N HIS A 157 24.64 -0.06 -12.96
CA HIS A 157 24.31 -1.32 -13.61
C HIS A 157 24.43 -1.27 -15.14
N VAL A 158 23.99 -0.19 -15.77
CA VAL A 158 24.10 0.02 -17.22
C VAL A 158 25.56 0.04 -17.68
N GLN A 159 26.47 0.67 -16.88
CA GLN A 159 27.90 0.71 -17.19
C GLN A 159 28.59 -0.67 -17.06
N THR A 160 28.05 -1.58 -16.23
CA THR A 160 28.65 -2.90 -15.99
C THR A 160 28.24 -3.92 -17.06
N VAL A 161 27.14 -3.66 -17.81
CA VAL A 161 26.61 -4.56 -18.85
C VAL A 161 27.11 -4.22 -20.26
N GLN A 162 27.83 -3.10 -20.41
CA GLN A 162 28.55 -2.73 -21.66
C GLN A 162 29.98 -3.26 -21.62
#